data_330703a4c68ad9b11659a54afb2956e2
#
_entry.id   330703a4c68ad9b11659a54afb2956e2
#
_cell.length_a   1.000
_cell.length_b   1.000
_cell.length_c   1.000
_cell.angle_alpha   90.00
_cell.angle_beta   90.00
_cell.angle_gamma   90.00
#
_symmetry.space_group_name_H-M   'P 1'
#
loop_
_entity.id
_entity.type
_entity.pdbx_description
1 polymer ?
#
loop_
_entity_poly.entity_id
_entity_poly.type
_entity_poly.pdbx_seq_one_letter_code
_entity_poly.pdbx_strand_id
1 'polypeptide(L)'
;MQKTIQFNDLTLRDGQQSIAATRMTTEQALRVLPHLVDAGYPTLELWGGAILDSGVRFLNENPWERLERFHAVTEGKTIIRALLRGQNLFAYQPFPDDLVIAFIKAAIEAGIGEMRVFDALNDERNLQTAILATRAYGARTEGALSYTTSPVHTTDYYVSYAKKLVEMGADRIAIKDMAGILYPWDAVELFDELKRAV
;
A
#
# COMPACT_ATOMS: atom_id res chain seq x y z
N MET A 1 5.75 22.14 -18.12
CA MET A 1 6.39 20.80 -18.14
C MET A 1 5.30 19.74 -18.30
N GLN A 2 5.43 18.87 -19.27
CA GLN A 2 4.49 17.77 -19.46
C GLN A 2 4.65 16.80 -18.27
N LYS A 3 3.59 16.58 -17.47
CA LYS A 3 3.65 15.63 -16.36
C LYS A 3 3.67 14.21 -16.92
N THR A 4 4.74 13.48 -16.70
CA THR A 4 4.85 12.08 -17.12
C THR A 4 4.04 11.20 -16.18
N ILE A 5 3.18 10.36 -16.74
CA ILE A 5 2.46 9.33 -15.98
C ILE A 5 3.45 8.18 -15.71
N GLN A 6 3.49 7.72 -14.47
CA GLN A 6 4.29 6.57 -14.05
C GLN A 6 3.36 5.40 -13.72
N PHE A 7 3.78 4.20 -14.08
CA PHE A 7 3.09 2.97 -13.70
C PHE A 7 3.84 2.30 -12.54
N ASN A 8 3.08 1.78 -11.59
CA ASN A 8 3.59 0.92 -10.53
C ASN A 8 3.02 -0.48 -10.73
N ASP A 9 3.79 -1.51 -10.45
CA ASP A 9 3.35 -2.89 -10.61
C ASP A 9 2.88 -3.48 -9.27
N LEU A 10 1.80 -4.25 -9.30
CA LEU A 10 1.18 -4.92 -8.17
C LEU A 10 1.06 -6.44 -8.37
N THR A 11 1.71 -6.99 -9.39
CA THR A 11 1.58 -8.41 -9.78
C THR A 11 1.90 -9.35 -8.63
N LEU A 12 3.01 -9.13 -7.95
CA LEU A 12 3.49 -10.01 -6.86
C LEU A 12 2.80 -9.77 -5.51
N ARG A 13 1.93 -8.77 -5.40
CA ARG A 13 1.08 -8.57 -4.22
C ARG A 13 -0.39 -8.78 -4.56
N ASP A 14 -1.02 -7.85 -5.27
CA ASP A 14 -2.47 -7.89 -5.56
C ASP A 14 -2.82 -8.95 -6.60
N GLY A 15 -2.04 -9.04 -7.66
CA GLY A 15 -2.27 -10.01 -8.73
C GLY A 15 -2.26 -11.44 -8.20
N GLN A 16 -1.21 -11.84 -7.50
CA GLN A 16 -1.13 -13.18 -6.93
C GLN A 16 -2.10 -13.41 -5.77
N GLN A 17 -2.46 -12.36 -5.02
CA GLN A 17 -3.51 -12.46 -4.00
C GLN A 17 -4.87 -12.76 -4.64
N SER A 18 -5.19 -12.11 -5.74
CA SER A 18 -6.48 -12.24 -6.42
C SER A 18 -6.62 -13.54 -7.21
N ILE A 19 -5.54 -13.99 -7.86
CA ILE A 19 -5.58 -15.16 -8.77
C ILE A 19 -5.15 -16.45 -8.07
N ALA A 20 -4.17 -16.38 -7.16
CA ALA A 20 -3.55 -17.55 -6.53
C ALA A 20 -3.81 -17.62 -5.01
N ALA A 21 -4.83 -16.94 -4.50
CA ALA A 21 -5.19 -16.89 -3.08
C ALA A 21 -3.99 -16.61 -2.15
N THR A 22 -3.05 -15.80 -2.60
CA THR A 22 -1.78 -15.46 -1.90
C THR A 22 -0.89 -16.70 -1.65
N ARG A 23 -0.96 -17.71 -2.54
CA ARG A 23 -0.20 -18.98 -2.40
C ARG A 23 1.08 -19.03 -3.22
N MET A 24 1.49 -17.95 -3.87
CA MET A 24 2.79 -17.88 -4.55
C MET A 24 3.92 -17.94 -3.54
N THR A 25 4.80 -18.93 -3.68
CA THR A 25 5.98 -19.07 -2.81
C THR A 25 7.01 -17.99 -3.09
N THR A 26 7.91 -17.77 -2.15
CA THR A 26 9.04 -16.83 -2.31
C THR A 26 9.88 -17.21 -3.52
N GLU A 27 10.16 -18.50 -3.72
CA GLU A 27 10.94 -18.97 -4.87
C GLU A 27 10.24 -18.70 -6.22
N GLN A 28 8.94 -18.88 -6.29
CA GLN A 28 8.16 -18.55 -7.48
C GLN A 28 8.19 -17.05 -7.78
N ALA A 29 8.02 -16.22 -6.76
CA ALA A 29 8.04 -14.78 -6.89
C ALA A 29 9.43 -14.27 -7.33
N LEU A 30 10.52 -14.82 -6.78
CA LEU A 30 11.88 -14.46 -7.14
C LEU A 30 12.25 -14.81 -8.59
N ARG A 31 11.55 -15.73 -9.24
CA ARG A 31 11.74 -15.98 -10.68
C ARG A 31 11.18 -14.85 -11.54
N VAL A 32 10.17 -14.16 -11.06
CA VAL A 32 9.48 -13.07 -11.79
C VAL A 32 10.05 -11.70 -11.45
N LEU A 33 10.44 -11.50 -10.20
CA LEU A 33 10.84 -10.20 -9.67
C LEU A 33 11.96 -9.50 -10.48
N PRO A 34 13.04 -10.17 -10.95
CA PRO A 34 14.05 -9.51 -11.77
C PRO A 34 13.48 -8.89 -13.06
N HIS A 35 12.52 -9.57 -13.70
CA HIS A 35 11.88 -9.06 -14.92
C HIS A 35 11.02 -7.81 -14.64
N LEU A 36 10.37 -7.74 -13.48
CA LEU A 36 9.62 -6.55 -13.08
C LEU A 36 10.55 -5.38 -12.76
N VAL A 37 11.70 -5.67 -12.14
CA VAL A 37 12.74 -4.65 -11.89
C VAL A 37 13.30 -4.12 -13.20
N ASP A 38 13.62 -5.00 -14.14
CA ASP A 38 14.17 -4.64 -15.46
C ASP A 38 13.16 -3.87 -16.33
N ALA A 39 11.85 -4.06 -16.09
CA ALA A 39 10.79 -3.27 -16.74
C ALA A 39 10.78 -1.79 -16.33
N GLY A 40 11.51 -1.43 -15.26
CA GLY A 40 11.74 -0.03 -14.86
C GLY A 40 10.58 0.63 -14.13
N TYR A 41 9.72 -0.13 -13.46
CA TYR A 41 8.69 0.43 -12.59
C TYR A 41 9.34 1.16 -11.40
N PRO A 42 8.95 2.42 -11.11
CA PRO A 42 9.52 3.17 -10.00
C PRO A 42 9.17 2.60 -8.62
N THR A 43 8.05 1.88 -8.53
CA THR A 43 7.58 1.23 -7.31
C THR A 43 6.96 -0.12 -7.65
N LEU A 44 7.34 -1.14 -6.88
CA LEU A 44 6.75 -2.47 -6.92
C LEU A 44 6.04 -2.74 -5.60
N GLU A 45 4.75 -3.06 -5.63
CA GLU A 45 4.02 -3.46 -4.43
C GLU A 45 4.20 -4.96 -4.23
N LEU A 46 5.10 -5.34 -3.31
CA LEU A 46 5.60 -6.69 -3.16
C LEU A 46 5.17 -7.35 -1.84
N TRP A 47 4.71 -6.57 -0.88
CA TRP A 47 4.44 -7.05 0.47
C TRP A 47 3.16 -6.46 1.05
N GLY A 48 2.64 -7.07 2.12
CA GLY A 48 1.43 -6.62 2.80
C GLY A 48 0.86 -7.70 3.71
N GLY A 49 -0.20 -7.35 4.42
CA GLY A 49 -0.79 -8.20 5.46
C GLY A 49 -1.20 -9.59 4.98
N ALA A 50 -1.80 -9.69 3.81
CA ALA A 50 -2.22 -10.99 3.25
C ALA A 50 -1.01 -11.89 2.90
N ILE A 51 0.09 -11.31 2.43
CA ILE A 51 1.33 -12.06 2.14
C ILE A 51 1.94 -12.59 3.43
N LEU A 52 1.99 -11.75 4.48
CA LEU A 52 2.48 -12.14 5.79
C LEU A 52 1.65 -13.28 6.37
N ASP A 53 0.34 -13.09 6.43
CA ASP A 53 -0.58 -14.09 6.99
C ASP A 53 -0.53 -15.41 6.23
N SER A 54 -0.53 -15.35 4.90
CA SER A 54 -0.49 -16.54 4.04
C SER A 54 0.86 -17.26 4.09
N GLY A 55 1.95 -16.53 4.16
CA GLY A 55 3.30 -17.07 4.31
C GLY A 55 3.39 -17.98 5.53
N VAL A 56 2.95 -17.44 6.68
CA VAL A 56 2.97 -18.19 7.95
C VAL A 56 1.98 -19.36 7.95
N ARG A 57 0.73 -19.14 7.55
CA ARG A 57 -0.34 -20.13 7.72
C ARG A 57 -0.32 -21.25 6.71
N PHE A 58 0.11 -21.00 5.48
CA PHE A 58 -0.11 -21.91 4.39
C PHE A 58 1.15 -22.30 3.62
N LEU A 59 2.17 -21.43 3.62
CA LEU A 59 3.40 -21.70 2.86
C LEU A 59 4.55 -22.18 3.75
N ASN A 60 4.39 -22.10 5.07
CA ASN A 60 5.46 -22.35 6.03
C ASN A 60 6.73 -21.55 5.71
N GLU A 61 6.53 -20.29 5.28
CA GLU A 61 7.60 -19.35 4.94
C GLU A 61 7.68 -18.24 6.00
N ASN A 62 8.90 -17.76 6.24
CA ASN A 62 9.12 -16.56 7.02
C ASN A 62 8.88 -15.32 6.13
N PRO A 63 7.83 -14.50 6.40
CA PRO A 63 7.53 -13.36 5.56
C PRO A 63 8.59 -12.24 5.63
N TRP A 64 9.37 -12.16 6.69
CA TRP A 64 10.47 -11.22 6.82
C TRP A 64 11.65 -11.61 5.94
N GLU A 65 12.05 -12.88 5.94
CA GLU A 65 13.08 -13.42 5.04
C GLU A 65 12.68 -13.22 3.57
N ARG A 66 11.40 -13.42 3.25
CA ARG A 66 10.87 -13.11 1.91
C ARG A 66 11.11 -11.64 1.54
N LEU A 67 10.84 -10.71 2.46
CA LEU A 67 11.03 -9.28 2.24
C LEU A 67 12.49 -8.93 2.04
N GLU A 68 13.37 -9.44 2.87
CA GLU A 68 14.83 -9.25 2.76
C GLU A 68 15.38 -9.76 1.42
N ARG A 69 14.92 -10.92 0.97
CA ARG A 69 15.31 -11.49 -0.33
C ARG A 69 14.80 -10.65 -1.49
N PHE A 70 13.60 -10.09 -1.38
CA PHE A 70 13.07 -9.16 -2.37
C PHE A 70 13.87 -7.87 -2.39
N HIS A 71 14.21 -7.34 -1.23
CA HIS A 71 15.02 -6.14 -1.11
C HIS A 71 16.39 -6.32 -1.78
N ALA A 72 17.05 -7.44 -1.59
CA ALA A 72 18.34 -7.74 -2.23
C ALA A 72 18.27 -7.71 -3.79
N VAL A 73 17.12 -8.05 -4.39
CA VAL A 73 16.93 -8.00 -5.85
C VAL A 73 16.59 -6.58 -6.34
N THR A 74 15.88 -5.82 -5.53
CA THR A 74 15.32 -4.49 -5.91
C THR A 74 16.22 -3.32 -5.51
N GLU A 75 17.22 -3.55 -4.66
CA GLU A 75 18.05 -2.51 -4.05
C GLU A 75 18.64 -1.54 -5.09
N GLY A 76 18.42 -0.24 -4.83
CA GLY A 76 18.90 0.84 -5.69
C GLY A 76 18.21 0.97 -7.05
N LYS A 77 17.25 0.10 -7.39
CA LYS A 77 16.58 0.09 -8.70
C LYS A 77 15.11 0.51 -8.64
N THR A 78 14.39 0.05 -7.63
CA THR A 78 12.96 0.31 -7.45
C THR A 78 12.60 0.33 -5.98
N ILE A 79 11.48 0.98 -5.65
CA ILE A 79 11.00 1.07 -4.28
C ILE A 79 10.07 -0.08 -4.01
N ILE A 80 10.30 -0.78 -2.89
CA ILE A 80 9.34 -1.77 -2.40
C ILE A 80 8.23 -1.05 -1.64
N ARG A 81 6.98 -1.29 -2.06
CA ARG A 81 5.79 -0.85 -1.35
C ARG A 81 5.15 -2.01 -0.60
N ALA A 82 4.65 -1.69 0.59
CA ALA A 82 3.76 -2.58 1.34
C ALA A 82 2.36 -2.00 1.46
N LEU A 83 1.35 -2.86 1.36
CA LEU A 83 -0.04 -2.52 1.69
C LEU A 83 -0.30 -2.80 3.17
N LEU A 84 -0.78 -1.81 3.91
CA LEU A 84 -1.02 -1.88 5.34
C LEU A 84 -2.46 -1.47 5.70
N ARG A 85 -3.14 -2.30 6.49
CA ARG A 85 -4.50 -2.03 6.97
C ARG A 85 -4.52 -1.12 8.22
N GLY A 86 -3.79 -0.01 8.18
CA GLY A 86 -3.72 0.89 9.34
C GLY A 86 -3.36 0.14 10.63
N GLN A 87 -4.11 0.40 11.70
CA GLN A 87 -3.92 -0.20 13.03
C GLN A 87 -4.07 -1.74 13.05
N ASN A 88 -4.76 -2.30 12.05
CA ASN A 88 -4.97 -3.75 11.96
C ASN A 88 -3.75 -4.50 11.39
N LEU A 89 -2.77 -3.80 10.81
CA LEU A 89 -1.58 -4.38 10.20
C LEU A 89 -1.94 -5.51 9.20
N PHE A 90 -1.76 -6.75 9.60
CA PHE A 90 -2.07 -7.96 8.82
C PHE A 90 -3.32 -8.72 9.33
N ALA A 91 -3.92 -8.28 10.44
CA ALA A 91 -5.05 -8.96 11.09
C ALA A 91 -6.40 -8.30 10.78
N TYR A 92 -7.45 -8.78 11.45
CA TYR A 92 -8.82 -8.28 11.38
C TYR A 92 -9.25 -7.53 12.65
N GLN A 93 -8.32 -7.39 13.61
CA GLN A 93 -8.52 -6.62 14.84
C GLN A 93 -7.38 -5.61 14.96
N PRO A 94 -7.63 -4.43 15.54
CA PRO A 94 -6.59 -3.42 15.73
C PRO A 94 -5.58 -3.89 16.78
N PHE A 95 -4.32 -3.59 16.51
CA PHE A 95 -3.21 -3.76 17.46
C PHE A 95 -2.98 -2.46 18.25
N PRO A 96 -2.37 -2.52 19.43
CA PRO A 96 -1.95 -1.35 20.16
C PRO A 96 -0.85 -0.57 19.41
N ASP A 97 -0.76 0.73 19.68
CA ASP A 97 0.12 1.66 18.95
C ASP A 97 1.59 1.25 18.97
N ASP A 98 2.08 0.78 20.11
CA ASP A 98 3.47 0.35 20.28
C ASP A 98 3.83 -0.83 19.36
N LEU A 99 2.90 -1.77 19.17
CA LEU A 99 3.08 -2.89 18.24
C LEU A 99 3.03 -2.41 16.79
N VAL A 100 2.11 -1.48 16.45
CA VAL A 100 2.04 -0.90 15.11
C VAL A 100 3.35 -0.17 14.76
N ILE A 101 3.86 0.63 15.68
CA ILE A 101 5.13 1.35 15.53
C ILE A 101 6.30 0.37 15.35
N ALA A 102 6.39 -0.65 16.20
CA ALA A 102 7.46 -1.66 16.12
C ALA A 102 7.42 -2.46 14.81
N PHE A 103 6.22 -2.84 14.35
CA PHE A 103 6.02 -3.54 13.10
C PHE A 103 6.46 -2.71 11.89
N ILE A 104 6.05 -1.44 11.84
CA ILE A 104 6.40 -0.54 10.73
C ILE A 104 7.91 -0.28 10.71
N LYS A 105 8.52 -0.04 11.88
CA LYS A 105 9.96 0.09 12.01
C LYS A 105 10.68 -1.13 11.42
N ALA A 106 10.32 -2.33 11.86
CA ALA A 106 10.93 -3.57 11.39
C ALA A 106 10.76 -3.77 9.88
N ALA A 107 9.58 -3.42 9.32
CA ALA A 107 9.32 -3.52 7.89
C ALA A 107 10.19 -2.56 7.07
N ILE A 108 10.39 -1.33 7.56
CA ILE A 108 11.25 -0.34 6.90
C ILE A 108 12.73 -0.78 6.98
N GLU A 109 13.18 -1.26 8.13
CA GLU A 109 14.52 -1.80 8.31
C GLU A 109 14.80 -3.03 7.40
N ALA A 110 13.76 -3.82 7.10
CA ALA A 110 13.83 -4.94 6.16
C ALA A 110 13.71 -4.54 4.68
N GLY A 111 13.59 -3.24 4.36
CA GLY A 111 13.66 -2.73 2.99
C GLY A 111 12.38 -2.13 2.42
N ILE A 112 11.32 -1.92 3.19
CA ILE A 112 10.15 -1.19 2.72
C ILE A 112 10.49 0.30 2.58
N GLY A 113 10.36 0.83 1.37
CA GLY A 113 10.56 2.26 1.09
C GLY A 113 9.27 3.08 1.02
N GLU A 114 8.12 2.41 0.92
CA GLU A 114 6.81 3.08 0.87
C GLU A 114 5.72 2.21 1.51
N MET A 115 4.90 2.82 2.40
CA MET A 115 3.72 2.19 2.98
C MET A 115 2.46 2.78 2.34
N ARG A 116 1.64 1.94 1.71
CA ARG A 116 0.27 2.30 1.34
C ARG A 116 -0.65 1.94 2.49
N VAL A 117 -1.13 2.95 3.20
CA VAL A 117 -1.98 2.77 4.39
C VAL A 117 -3.44 3.00 4.01
N PHE A 118 -4.31 2.07 4.35
CA PHE A 118 -5.74 2.18 4.07
C PHE A 118 -6.61 1.67 5.22
N ASP A 119 -7.84 2.15 5.23
CA ASP A 119 -8.96 1.57 5.98
C ASP A 119 -10.14 1.37 5.01
N ALA A 120 -10.81 0.22 5.10
CA ALA A 120 -11.91 -0.10 4.18
C ALA A 120 -13.12 0.82 4.33
N LEU A 121 -13.29 1.43 5.49
CA LEU A 121 -14.38 2.37 5.81
C LEU A 121 -13.92 3.84 5.82
N ASN A 122 -12.66 4.11 5.46
CA ASN A 122 -12.05 5.43 5.52
C ASN A 122 -12.07 6.06 6.93
N ASP A 123 -11.86 5.26 7.97
CA ASP A 123 -11.73 5.79 9.33
C ASP A 123 -10.29 6.30 9.53
N GLU A 124 -10.13 7.61 9.57
CA GLU A 124 -8.82 8.25 9.74
C GLU A 124 -8.11 7.85 11.04
N ARG A 125 -8.86 7.53 12.10
CA ARG A 125 -8.28 7.11 13.39
C ARG A 125 -7.51 5.81 13.27
N ASN A 126 -7.93 4.95 12.36
CA ASN A 126 -7.25 3.68 12.08
C ASN A 126 -5.93 3.87 11.31
N LEU A 127 -5.70 5.04 10.70
CA LEU A 127 -4.53 5.30 9.86
C LEU A 127 -3.43 6.10 10.56
N GLN A 128 -3.80 6.90 11.55
CA GLN A 128 -2.94 7.93 12.14
C GLN A 128 -1.61 7.38 12.64
N THR A 129 -1.61 6.37 13.50
CA THR A 129 -0.38 5.78 14.05
C THR A 129 0.51 5.23 12.95
N ALA A 130 -0.07 4.56 11.95
CA ALA A 130 0.68 3.97 10.85
C ALA A 130 1.34 5.04 9.95
N ILE A 131 0.63 6.13 9.63
CA ILE A 131 1.16 7.25 8.84
C ILE A 131 2.32 7.92 9.59
N LEU A 132 2.10 8.26 10.87
CA LEU A 132 3.12 8.93 11.68
C LEU A 132 4.37 8.05 11.88
N ALA A 133 4.20 6.77 12.15
CA ALA A 133 5.31 5.83 12.32
C ALA A 133 6.10 5.66 11.01
N THR A 134 5.42 5.49 9.87
CA THR A 134 6.08 5.35 8.56
C THR A 134 6.99 6.54 8.28
N ARG A 135 6.46 7.76 8.50
CA ARG A 135 7.21 8.99 8.32
C ARG A 135 8.38 9.12 9.30
N ALA A 136 8.16 8.79 10.56
CA ALA A 136 9.20 8.88 11.60
C ALA A 136 10.41 7.97 11.32
N TYR A 137 10.19 6.83 10.66
CA TYR A 137 11.26 5.91 10.26
C TYR A 137 11.77 6.12 8.83
N GLY A 138 11.36 7.20 8.16
CA GLY A 138 11.96 7.68 6.91
C GLY A 138 11.46 7.00 5.64
N ALA A 139 10.40 6.21 5.67
CA ALA A 139 9.74 5.71 4.48
C ALA A 139 8.63 6.67 4.02
N ARG A 140 8.27 6.59 2.73
CA ARG A 140 7.16 7.37 2.18
C ARG A 140 5.83 6.76 2.59
N THR A 141 4.83 7.63 2.76
CA THR A 141 3.47 7.24 3.09
C THR A 141 2.52 7.59 1.96
N GLU A 142 1.80 6.60 1.46
CA GLU A 142 0.68 6.78 0.56
C GLU A 142 -0.62 6.50 1.32
N GLY A 143 -1.41 7.55 1.60
CA GLY A 143 -2.72 7.45 2.21
C GLY A 143 -3.77 7.09 1.16
N ALA A 144 -4.53 6.02 1.38
CA ALA A 144 -5.50 5.53 0.40
C ALA A 144 -6.95 5.91 0.77
N LEU A 145 -7.65 6.42 -0.24
CA LEU A 145 -9.10 6.62 -0.23
C LEU A 145 -9.75 5.33 -0.71
N SER A 146 -10.41 4.59 0.16
CA SER A 146 -11.19 3.41 -0.24
C SER A 146 -12.46 3.88 -0.96
N TYR A 147 -12.45 3.72 -2.29
CA TYR A 147 -13.53 4.19 -3.14
C TYR A 147 -14.73 3.26 -3.07
N THR A 148 -15.91 3.85 -2.90
CA THR A 148 -17.22 3.21 -3.00
C THR A 148 -18.27 4.23 -3.39
N THR A 149 -19.47 3.79 -3.73
CA THR A 149 -20.59 4.65 -4.08
C THR A 149 -21.71 4.51 -3.05
N SER A 150 -22.16 5.64 -2.51
CA SER A 150 -23.34 5.73 -1.65
C SER A 150 -23.76 7.20 -1.50
N PRO A 151 -24.91 7.49 -0.90
CA PRO A 151 -25.31 8.89 -0.65
C PRO A 151 -24.32 9.70 0.21
N VAL A 152 -23.43 9.04 0.95
CA VAL A 152 -22.44 9.69 1.83
C VAL A 152 -21.10 9.88 1.12
N HIS A 153 -20.74 8.97 0.20
CA HIS A 153 -19.44 8.96 -0.49
C HIS A 153 -19.47 9.87 -1.72
N THR A 154 -19.53 11.16 -1.47
CA THR A 154 -19.50 12.22 -2.49
C THR A 154 -18.07 12.64 -2.81
N THR A 155 -17.87 13.40 -3.89
CA THR A 155 -16.56 14.01 -4.20
C THR A 155 -16.04 14.86 -3.06
N ASP A 156 -16.90 15.66 -2.43
CA ASP A 156 -16.54 16.49 -1.26
C ASP A 156 -16.09 15.65 -0.05
N TYR A 157 -16.75 14.50 0.17
CA TYR A 157 -16.32 13.55 1.21
C TYR A 157 -14.89 13.09 0.97
N TYR A 158 -14.56 12.64 -0.26
CA TYR A 158 -13.21 12.19 -0.58
C TYR A 158 -12.17 13.30 -0.51
N VAL A 159 -12.51 14.51 -0.95
CA VAL A 159 -11.65 15.68 -0.82
C VAL A 159 -11.36 16.00 0.65
N SER A 160 -12.39 16.00 1.49
CA SER A 160 -12.23 16.24 2.92
C SER A 160 -11.36 15.18 3.59
N TYR A 161 -11.56 13.92 3.22
CA TYR A 161 -10.76 12.81 3.75
C TYR A 161 -9.30 12.89 3.27
N ALA A 162 -9.06 13.21 2.00
CA ALA A 162 -7.71 13.42 1.48
C ALA A 162 -6.94 14.51 2.23
N LYS A 163 -7.60 15.64 2.53
CA LYS A 163 -6.99 16.73 3.33
C LYS A 163 -6.55 16.24 4.70
N LYS A 164 -7.38 15.46 5.39
CA LYS A 164 -7.00 14.86 6.68
C LYS A 164 -5.77 13.94 6.57
N LEU A 165 -5.68 13.13 5.52
CA LEU A 165 -4.53 12.27 5.31
C LEU A 165 -3.24 13.09 5.06
N VAL A 166 -3.34 14.17 4.30
CA VAL A 166 -2.20 15.10 4.09
C VAL A 166 -1.81 15.80 5.40
N GLU A 167 -2.77 16.25 6.19
CA GLU A 167 -2.55 16.84 7.50
C GLU A 167 -1.85 15.88 8.47
N MET A 168 -2.17 14.57 8.40
CA MET A 168 -1.47 13.52 9.15
C MET A 168 -0.03 13.27 8.65
N GLY A 169 0.30 13.75 7.45
CA GLY A 169 1.63 13.63 6.86
C GLY A 169 1.76 12.59 5.76
N ALA A 170 0.69 12.22 5.09
CA ALA A 170 0.77 11.41 3.88
C ALA A 170 1.49 12.19 2.76
N ASP A 171 2.49 11.57 2.14
CA ASP A 171 3.26 12.15 1.03
C ASP A 171 2.51 12.06 -0.30
N ARG A 172 1.58 11.11 -0.38
CA ARG A 172 0.77 10.81 -1.57
C ARG A 172 -0.63 10.39 -1.18
N ILE A 173 -1.58 10.67 -2.08
CA ILE A 173 -2.95 10.17 -1.98
C ILE A 173 -3.20 9.19 -3.11
N ALA A 174 -3.79 8.04 -2.79
CA ALA A 174 -4.23 7.04 -3.75
C ALA A 174 -5.75 6.88 -3.71
N ILE A 175 -6.38 6.82 -4.86
CA ILE A 175 -7.75 6.31 -4.98
C ILE A 175 -7.66 4.80 -5.08
N LYS A 176 -8.20 4.09 -4.11
CA LYS A 176 -8.19 2.63 -4.03
C LYS A 176 -9.58 2.10 -4.38
N ASP A 177 -9.75 1.74 -5.65
CA ASP A 177 -10.98 1.12 -6.15
C ASP A 177 -10.89 -0.41 -6.05
N MET A 178 -11.19 -0.94 -4.86
CA MET A 178 -11.15 -2.38 -4.59
C MET A 178 -12.25 -3.17 -5.28
N ALA A 179 -13.37 -2.52 -5.58
CA ALA A 179 -14.54 -3.15 -6.17
C ALA A 179 -14.58 -3.04 -7.71
N GLY A 180 -13.70 -2.20 -8.31
CA GLY A 180 -13.68 -1.96 -9.74
C GLY A 180 -14.91 -1.21 -10.26
N ILE A 181 -15.42 -0.26 -9.46
CA ILE A 181 -16.66 0.47 -9.74
C ILE A 181 -16.44 1.95 -10.08
N LEU A 182 -15.20 2.42 -10.11
CA LEU A 182 -14.87 3.79 -10.48
C LEU A 182 -14.91 3.95 -11.99
N TYR A 183 -15.97 4.59 -12.49
CA TYR A 183 -16.10 4.89 -13.92
C TYR A 183 -15.13 5.99 -14.37
N PRO A 184 -14.72 6.00 -15.65
CA PRO A 184 -13.77 6.99 -16.16
C PRO A 184 -14.18 8.44 -15.95
N TRP A 185 -15.46 8.77 -16.10
CA TRP A 185 -15.97 10.12 -15.88
C TRP A 185 -15.94 10.53 -14.41
N ASP A 186 -16.29 9.62 -13.49
CA ASP A 186 -16.19 9.85 -12.04
C ASP A 186 -14.73 10.00 -11.61
N ALA A 187 -13.84 9.22 -12.24
CA ALA A 187 -12.40 9.33 -11.99
C ALA A 187 -11.87 10.71 -12.39
N VAL A 188 -12.27 11.24 -13.54
CA VAL A 188 -11.83 12.58 -13.99
C VAL A 188 -12.29 13.64 -13.00
N GLU A 189 -13.56 13.64 -12.60
CA GLU A 189 -14.11 14.60 -11.65
C GLU A 189 -13.36 14.52 -10.30
N LEU A 190 -13.25 13.32 -9.74
CA LEU A 190 -12.59 13.11 -8.45
C LEU A 190 -11.11 13.51 -8.47
N PHE A 191 -10.39 13.16 -9.55
CA PHE A 191 -8.99 13.56 -9.71
C PHE A 191 -8.80 15.06 -9.81
N ASP A 192 -9.67 15.75 -10.54
CA ASP A 192 -9.56 17.20 -10.72
C ASP A 192 -9.83 17.94 -9.42
N GLU A 193 -10.82 17.49 -8.63
CA GLU A 193 -11.08 18.08 -7.31
C GLU A 193 -9.98 17.78 -6.30
N LEU A 194 -9.47 16.55 -6.26
CA LEU A 194 -8.32 16.21 -5.41
C LEU A 194 -7.08 17.03 -5.75
N LYS A 195 -6.73 17.20 -7.03
CA LYS A 195 -5.58 18.01 -7.45
C LYS A 195 -5.70 19.51 -7.12
N ARG A 196 -6.92 20.02 -6.96
CA ARG A 196 -7.14 21.40 -6.52
C ARG A 196 -7.02 21.55 -5.01
N ALA A 197 -7.29 20.48 -4.29
CA ALA A 197 -7.46 20.53 -2.84
C ALA A 197 -6.21 20.14 -2.05
N VAL A 198 -5.34 19.28 -2.62
CA VAL A 198 -4.14 18.69 -1.97
C VAL A 198 -2.91 18.67 -2.88
#